data_1e58ae55bd2d51a756fb29ab892096a9
#
_entry.id   1e58ae55bd2d51a756fb29ab892096a9
#
_cell.length_a   1.000
_cell.length_b   1.000
_cell.length_c   1.000
_cell.angle_alpha   90.00
_cell.angle_beta   90.00
_cell.angle_gamma   90.00
#
_symmetry.space_group_name_H-M   'P 1'
#
loop_
_entity.id
_entity.type
_entity.pdbx_description
1 polymer ?
#
loop_
_entity_poly.entity_id
_entity_poly.type
_entity_poly.pdbx_seq_one_letter_code
_entity_poly.pdbx_strand_id
1 'polypeptide(L)'
;LIHRECPLRLMFDPSGEWQPAGRFLPVAERLRLTPQLDLAAVALGLDELEAKPALPGLAINLSASSLELTEFRTELRQLLKRRSGTSRLWLEVAESGVLAHFAAFRELCSELRDVGCKLGVEHFGRQFSEIGRLHDLGLDYLKVDGSFIRGLDQNIGNQTFLKGLSTIAHGIGLQVIAEGVTSAAELQALGLLGFDGSTGPAVQDPS
;
A
#
# COMPACT_ATOMS: atom_id res chain seq x y z
N LEU A 1 -9.57 7.18 -11.46
CA LEU A 1 -8.94 7.16 -10.13
C LEU A 1 -9.33 5.89 -9.39
N ILE A 2 -8.34 5.10 -8.93
CA ILE A 2 -8.59 3.86 -8.16
C ILE A 2 -8.65 4.21 -6.66
N HIS A 3 -7.63 4.90 -6.16
CA HIS A 3 -7.55 5.42 -4.79
C HIS A 3 -6.62 6.64 -4.75
N ARG A 4 -6.59 7.31 -3.60
CA ARG A 4 -5.60 8.36 -3.29
C ARG A 4 -4.62 7.86 -2.25
N GLU A 5 -3.36 8.22 -2.40
CA GLU A 5 -2.32 8.02 -1.38
C GLU A 5 -2.55 8.95 -0.19
N CYS A 6 -2.39 8.40 1.02
CA CYS A 6 -2.58 9.15 2.26
C CYS A 6 -1.31 9.09 3.13
N PRO A 7 -0.25 9.86 2.78
CA PRO A 7 0.98 9.86 3.57
C PRO A 7 0.72 10.43 4.96
N LEU A 8 1.09 9.66 5.99
CA LEU A 8 0.97 10.09 7.37
C LEU A 8 1.89 11.28 7.65
N ARG A 9 1.35 12.29 8.30
CA ARG A 9 2.10 13.44 8.81
C ARG A 9 1.73 13.68 10.27
N LEU A 10 2.69 14.14 11.05
CA LEU A 10 2.49 14.42 12.47
C LEU A 10 2.94 15.85 12.80
N MET A 11 2.17 16.54 13.61
CA MET A 11 2.50 17.85 14.16
C MET A 11 2.84 17.66 15.63
N PHE A 12 4.08 17.96 16.03
CA PHE A 12 4.53 17.80 17.42
C PHE A 12 4.18 19.00 18.29
N ASP A 13 4.07 20.17 17.67
CA ASP A 13 3.71 21.44 18.33
C ASP A 13 2.56 22.05 17.53
N PRO A 14 1.43 22.45 18.16
CA PRO A 14 0.31 23.09 17.49
C PRO A 14 0.65 24.33 16.67
N SER A 15 1.77 25.00 16.97
CA SER A 15 2.30 26.13 16.20
C SER A 15 3.38 25.72 15.17
N GLY A 16 3.70 24.42 15.08
CA GLY A 16 4.77 23.89 14.28
C GLY A 16 4.34 23.43 12.87
N GLU A 17 5.32 22.91 12.12
CA GLU A 17 5.09 22.36 10.78
C GLU A 17 4.75 20.88 10.84
N TRP A 18 3.97 20.42 9.86
CA TRP A 18 3.67 19.02 9.64
C TRP A 18 4.92 18.24 9.24
N GLN A 19 5.33 17.27 10.05
CA GLN A 19 6.48 16.43 9.80
C GLN A 19 6.09 15.19 9.00
N PRO A 20 6.84 14.84 7.93
CA PRO A 20 6.59 13.62 7.16
C PRO A 20 6.98 12.37 7.95
N ALA A 21 6.35 11.24 7.63
CA ALA A 21 6.52 9.95 8.28
C ALA A 21 7.99 9.53 8.45
N GLY A 22 8.83 9.72 7.43
CA GLY A 22 10.25 9.38 7.48
C GLY A 22 11.05 10.07 8.60
N ARG A 23 10.55 11.18 9.16
CA ARG A 23 11.21 11.87 10.28
C ARG A 23 10.86 11.29 11.65
N PHE A 24 9.63 10.81 11.84
CA PHE A 24 9.20 10.36 13.17
C PHE A 24 9.01 8.86 13.30
N LEU A 25 8.71 8.13 12.22
CA LEU A 25 8.50 6.68 12.28
C LEU A 25 9.69 5.92 12.89
N PRO A 26 10.97 6.21 12.56
CA PRO A 26 12.09 5.51 13.18
C PRO A 26 12.17 5.70 14.71
N VAL A 27 11.71 6.86 15.20
CA VAL A 27 11.64 7.13 16.65
C VAL A 27 10.42 6.43 17.25
N ALA A 28 9.27 6.52 16.60
CA ALA A 28 8.04 5.87 17.02
C ALA A 28 8.22 4.34 17.11
N GLU A 29 8.95 3.74 16.16
CA GLU A 29 9.25 2.31 16.16
C GLU A 29 10.11 1.91 17.38
N ARG A 30 11.19 2.67 17.67
CA ARG A 30 12.00 2.44 18.87
C ARG A 30 11.20 2.59 20.18
N LEU A 31 10.22 3.47 20.19
CA LEU A 31 9.32 3.72 21.34
C LEU A 31 8.10 2.80 21.36
N ARG A 32 7.95 1.91 20.36
CA ARG A 32 6.80 1.01 20.18
C ARG A 32 5.46 1.75 20.08
N LEU A 33 5.46 2.91 19.44
CA LEU A 33 4.27 3.75 19.21
C LEU A 33 3.64 3.54 17.83
N THR A 34 4.25 2.74 16.95
CA THR A 34 3.73 2.49 15.60
C THR A 34 2.32 1.90 15.59
N PRO A 35 1.92 0.97 16.48
CA PRO A 35 0.57 0.43 16.47
C PRO A 35 -0.50 1.50 16.71
N GLN A 36 -0.27 2.42 17.65
CA GLN A 36 -1.19 3.52 17.93
C GLN A 36 -1.27 4.51 16.77
N LEU A 37 -0.13 4.80 16.12
CA LEU A 37 -0.09 5.67 14.94
C LEU A 37 -0.80 5.04 13.75
N ASP A 38 -0.61 3.76 13.50
CA ASP A 38 -1.26 3.03 12.43
C ASP A 38 -2.79 2.97 12.64
N LEU A 39 -3.26 2.66 13.86
CA LEU A 39 -4.69 2.69 14.19
C LEU A 39 -5.28 4.09 14.03
N ALA A 40 -4.57 5.14 14.46
CA ALA A 40 -5.02 6.52 14.30
C ALA A 40 -5.10 6.91 12.82
N ALA A 41 -4.10 6.52 12.01
CA ALA A 41 -4.11 6.78 10.57
C ALA A 41 -5.29 6.11 9.87
N VAL A 42 -5.56 4.85 10.20
CA VAL A 42 -6.72 4.10 9.68
C VAL A 42 -8.03 4.74 10.12
N ALA A 43 -8.18 5.14 11.38
CA ALA A 43 -9.38 5.81 11.86
C ALA A 43 -9.64 7.13 11.13
N LEU A 44 -8.61 7.98 10.97
CA LEU A 44 -8.71 9.24 10.22
C LEU A 44 -9.04 9.01 8.73
N GLY A 45 -8.45 7.99 8.11
CA GLY A 45 -8.78 7.63 6.72
C GLY A 45 -10.22 7.17 6.56
N LEU A 46 -10.75 6.42 7.52
CA LEU A 46 -12.15 6.02 7.53
C LEU A 46 -13.08 7.22 7.76
N ASP A 47 -12.72 8.15 8.65
CA ASP A 47 -13.48 9.41 8.83
C ASP A 47 -13.58 10.19 7.51
N GLU A 48 -12.47 10.30 6.78
CA GLU A 48 -12.42 10.97 5.47
C GLU A 48 -13.27 10.25 4.42
N LEU A 49 -13.19 8.92 4.35
CA LEU A 49 -14.00 8.11 3.42
C LEU A 49 -15.50 8.23 3.71
N GLU A 50 -15.89 8.27 4.97
CA GLU A 50 -17.27 8.44 5.38
C GLU A 50 -17.79 9.85 5.12
N ALA A 51 -16.96 10.86 5.35
CA ALA A 51 -17.30 12.27 5.07
C ALA A 51 -17.38 12.56 3.56
N LYS A 52 -16.64 11.81 2.73
CA LYS A 52 -16.55 12.01 1.27
C LYS A 52 -16.95 10.76 0.49
N PRO A 53 -18.25 10.49 0.30
CA PRO A 53 -18.73 9.31 -0.42
C PRO A 53 -18.25 9.21 -1.87
N ALA A 54 -17.97 10.34 -2.51
CA ALA A 54 -17.46 10.40 -3.89
C ALA A 54 -15.97 10.00 -4.01
N LEU A 55 -15.23 9.92 -2.91
CA LEU A 55 -13.84 9.49 -2.92
C LEU A 55 -13.77 7.98 -3.20
N PRO A 56 -13.08 7.53 -4.27
CA PRO A 56 -13.10 6.13 -4.69
C PRO A 56 -12.36 5.21 -3.70
N GLY A 57 -11.30 5.69 -3.07
CA GLY A 57 -10.56 4.95 -2.06
C GLY A 57 -9.41 5.75 -1.46
N LEU A 58 -8.92 5.30 -0.31
CA LEU A 58 -7.71 5.81 0.35
C LEU A 58 -6.76 4.66 0.64
N ALA A 59 -5.48 4.85 0.29
CA ALA A 59 -4.40 3.95 0.65
C ALA A 59 -3.68 4.45 1.91
N ILE A 60 -3.46 3.54 2.87
CA ILE A 60 -2.81 3.81 4.15
C ILE A 60 -1.77 2.74 4.43
N ASN A 61 -0.54 3.17 4.69
CA ASN A 61 0.56 2.29 5.03
C ASN A 61 0.48 1.84 6.48
N LEU A 62 0.72 0.56 6.70
CA LEU A 62 0.87 -0.04 8.01
C LEU A 62 2.33 -0.42 8.27
N SER A 63 2.80 -0.17 9.48
CA SER A 63 4.13 -0.57 9.94
C SER A 63 4.18 -2.09 10.13
N ALA A 64 5.14 -2.76 9.51
CA ALA A 64 5.26 -4.22 9.63
C ALA A 64 5.48 -4.69 11.07
N SER A 65 6.17 -3.89 11.90
CA SER A 65 6.35 -4.15 13.34
C SER A 65 5.04 -4.13 14.13
N SER A 66 4.03 -3.36 13.70
CA SER A 66 2.71 -3.36 14.33
C SER A 66 1.98 -4.69 14.14
N LEU A 67 2.24 -5.38 13.02
CA LEU A 67 1.55 -6.63 12.68
C LEU A 67 1.87 -7.78 13.62
N GLU A 68 3.03 -7.75 14.29
CA GLU A 68 3.42 -8.79 15.24
C GLU A 68 2.54 -8.81 16.51
N LEU A 69 1.91 -7.68 16.82
CA LEU A 69 1.07 -7.56 18.00
C LEU A 69 -0.36 -8.04 17.72
N THR A 70 -0.76 -9.13 18.39
CA THR A 70 -2.12 -9.67 18.27
C THR A 70 -3.19 -8.65 18.69
N GLU A 71 -2.89 -7.85 19.71
CA GLU A 71 -3.76 -6.77 20.17
C GLU A 71 -4.03 -5.76 19.05
N PHE A 72 -2.96 -5.31 18.35
CA PHE A 72 -3.09 -4.39 17.21
C PHE A 72 -3.98 -4.97 16.10
N ARG A 73 -3.73 -6.22 15.69
CA ARG A 73 -4.54 -6.85 14.64
C ARG A 73 -6.01 -6.99 15.06
N THR A 74 -6.26 -7.32 16.32
CA THR A 74 -7.61 -7.42 16.89
C THR A 74 -8.32 -6.07 16.88
N GLU A 75 -7.65 -5.01 17.33
CA GLU A 75 -8.19 -3.64 17.36
C GLU A 75 -8.45 -3.12 15.96
N LEU A 76 -7.50 -3.32 15.03
CA LEU A 76 -7.64 -2.97 13.61
C LEU A 76 -8.89 -3.64 13.01
N ARG A 77 -9.02 -4.96 13.19
CA ARG A 77 -10.19 -5.70 12.69
C ARG A 77 -11.50 -5.19 13.28
N GLN A 78 -11.53 -4.88 14.58
CA GLN A 78 -12.72 -4.33 15.23
C GLN A 78 -13.06 -2.93 14.71
N LEU A 79 -12.05 -2.08 14.53
CA LEU A 79 -12.21 -0.75 13.94
C LEU A 79 -12.84 -0.85 12.55
N LEU A 80 -12.27 -1.67 11.67
CA LEU A 80 -12.72 -1.85 10.30
C LEU A 80 -14.16 -2.39 10.21
N LYS A 81 -14.52 -3.37 11.06
CA LYS A 81 -15.88 -3.96 11.04
C LYS A 81 -16.99 -3.00 11.48
N ARG A 82 -16.65 -1.92 12.18
CA ARG A 82 -17.63 -0.94 12.69
C ARG A 82 -17.84 0.25 11.74
N ARG A 83 -17.10 0.33 10.64
CA ARG A 83 -17.03 1.51 9.78
C ARG A 83 -17.54 1.23 8.37
N SER A 84 -18.35 2.12 7.85
CA SER A 84 -18.96 1.98 6.51
C SER A 84 -17.98 2.27 5.36
N GLY A 85 -16.92 3.02 5.61
CA GLY A 85 -15.89 3.37 4.61
C GLY A 85 -14.93 2.23 4.25
N THR A 86 -14.98 1.12 4.97
CA THR A 86 -13.98 0.03 4.92
C THR A 86 -13.78 -0.58 3.53
N SER A 87 -14.82 -0.74 2.73
CA SER A 87 -14.69 -1.28 1.37
C SER A 87 -13.91 -0.42 0.40
N ARG A 88 -13.67 0.85 0.74
CA ARG A 88 -12.86 1.82 -0.02
C ARG A 88 -11.49 2.08 0.59
N LEU A 89 -11.17 1.39 1.69
CA LEU A 89 -9.87 1.49 2.35
C LEU A 89 -8.90 0.47 1.74
N TRP A 90 -7.70 0.94 1.43
CA TRP A 90 -6.58 0.17 0.91
C TRP A 90 -5.47 0.17 1.96
N LEU A 91 -5.09 -0.98 2.47
CA LEU A 91 -4.03 -1.13 3.46
C LEU A 91 -2.77 -1.66 2.78
N GLU A 92 -1.63 -1.07 3.08
CA GLU A 92 -0.36 -1.35 2.44
C GLU A 92 0.72 -1.69 3.46
N VAL A 93 1.52 -2.71 3.12
CA VAL A 93 2.70 -3.07 3.90
C VAL A 93 3.89 -3.18 2.95
N ALA A 94 5.01 -2.58 3.30
CA ALA A 94 6.22 -2.63 2.47
C ALA A 94 6.75 -4.06 2.30
N GLU A 95 7.23 -4.43 1.09
CA GLU A 95 7.77 -5.75 0.75
C GLU A 95 8.80 -6.24 1.79
N SER A 96 9.75 -5.38 2.16
CA SER A 96 10.77 -5.72 3.15
C SER A 96 10.19 -6.09 4.51
N GLY A 97 9.13 -5.39 4.93
CA GLY A 97 8.42 -5.66 6.18
C GLY A 97 7.62 -6.94 6.11
N VAL A 98 6.93 -7.20 4.99
CA VAL A 98 6.20 -8.46 4.76
C VAL A 98 7.14 -9.64 4.86
N LEU A 99 8.32 -9.58 4.26
CA LEU A 99 9.27 -10.68 4.27
C LEU A 99 9.93 -10.88 5.63
N ALA A 100 10.21 -9.80 6.36
CA ALA A 100 10.76 -9.88 7.72
C ALA A 100 9.75 -10.47 8.72
N HIS A 101 8.46 -10.17 8.57
CA HIS A 101 7.40 -10.55 9.49
C HIS A 101 6.30 -11.39 8.81
N PHE A 102 6.69 -12.31 7.93
CA PHE A 102 5.78 -13.03 7.05
C PHE A 102 4.66 -13.78 7.77
N ALA A 103 4.95 -14.39 8.92
CA ALA A 103 3.94 -15.10 9.71
C ALA A 103 2.85 -14.16 10.21
N ALA A 104 3.23 -12.99 10.76
CA ALA A 104 2.29 -11.98 11.25
C ALA A 104 1.48 -11.36 10.10
N PHE A 105 2.11 -11.13 8.94
CA PHE A 105 1.43 -10.64 7.75
C PHE A 105 0.40 -11.65 7.23
N ARG A 106 0.72 -12.94 7.21
CA ARG A 106 -0.23 -14.00 6.83
C ARG A 106 -1.43 -14.07 7.79
N GLU A 107 -1.19 -13.89 9.10
CA GLU A 107 -2.26 -13.81 10.09
C GLU A 107 -3.16 -12.60 9.82
N LEU A 108 -2.59 -11.41 9.57
CA LEU A 108 -3.36 -10.22 9.19
C LEU A 108 -4.23 -10.48 7.96
N CYS A 109 -3.66 -11.05 6.89
CA CYS A 109 -4.41 -11.38 5.68
C CYS A 109 -5.60 -12.30 5.99
N SER A 110 -5.41 -13.32 6.83
CA SER A 110 -6.45 -14.24 7.25
C SER A 110 -7.55 -13.55 8.07
N GLU A 111 -7.15 -12.69 9.01
CA GLU A 111 -8.06 -11.96 9.91
C GLU A 111 -8.89 -10.89 9.19
N LEU A 112 -8.37 -10.31 8.10
CA LEU A 112 -9.04 -9.25 7.35
C LEU A 112 -9.81 -9.75 6.12
N ARG A 113 -9.75 -11.03 5.78
CA ARG A 113 -10.36 -11.61 4.58
C ARG A 113 -11.87 -11.33 4.47
N ASP A 114 -12.59 -11.33 5.59
CA ASP A 114 -14.05 -11.13 5.67
C ASP A 114 -14.44 -9.68 5.99
N VAL A 115 -13.47 -8.76 6.05
CA VAL A 115 -13.70 -7.37 6.47
C VAL A 115 -14.07 -6.47 5.29
N GLY A 116 -13.53 -6.78 4.09
CA GLY A 116 -13.88 -6.09 2.85
C GLY A 116 -12.96 -4.91 2.49
N CYS A 117 -11.94 -4.56 3.29
CA CYS A 117 -10.88 -3.65 2.86
C CYS A 117 -9.97 -4.31 1.83
N LYS A 118 -9.24 -3.50 1.07
CA LYS A 118 -8.20 -3.96 0.16
C LYS A 118 -6.87 -4.09 0.88
N LEU A 119 -6.12 -5.15 0.61
CA LEU A 119 -4.81 -5.38 1.21
C LEU A 119 -3.76 -5.62 0.13
N GLY A 120 -2.65 -4.89 0.21
CA GLY A 120 -1.58 -4.97 -0.77
C GLY A 120 -0.18 -4.87 -0.19
N VAL A 121 0.80 -5.14 -1.05
CA VAL A 121 2.22 -5.00 -0.76
C VAL A 121 2.77 -3.86 -1.60
N GLU A 122 3.42 -2.87 -0.96
CA GLU A 122 4.08 -1.75 -1.62
C GLU A 122 5.59 -1.94 -1.77
N HIS A 123 6.22 -1.13 -2.63
CA HIS A 123 7.66 -1.18 -2.96
C HIS A 123 8.11 -2.57 -3.43
N PHE A 124 7.21 -3.29 -4.12
CA PHE A 124 7.42 -4.66 -4.57
C PHE A 124 8.38 -4.74 -5.76
N GLY A 125 9.20 -5.80 -5.78
CA GLY A 125 10.04 -6.17 -6.92
C GLY A 125 11.51 -6.44 -6.59
N ARG A 126 11.98 -6.02 -5.42
CA ARG A 126 13.38 -6.26 -5.03
C ARG A 126 13.64 -7.72 -4.65
N GLN A 127 12.64 -8.41 -4.16
CA GLN A 127 12.69 -9.83 -3.82
C GLN A 127 11.63 -10.64 -4.58
N PHE A 128 11.59 -10.44 -5.90
CA PHE A 128 10.62 -11.07 -6.80
C PHE A 128 10.49 -12.59 -6.65
N SER A 129 11.56 -13.29 -6.28
CA SER A 129 11.53 -14.73 -6.02
C SER A 129 10.50 -15.17 -4.97
N GLU A 130 10.10 -14.24 -4.10
CA GLU A 130 9.15 -14.50 -3.02
C GLU A 130 7.68 -14.35 -3.45
N ILE A 131 7.39 -13.95 -4.70
CA ILE A 131 6.01 -13.74 -5.20
C ILE A 131 5.14 -14.99 -5.03
N GLY A 132 5.72 -16.18 -5.18
CA GLY A 132 5.00 -17.43 -4.98
C GLY A 132 4.45 -17.63 -3.57
N ARG A 133 5.03 -16.99 -2.57
CA ARG A 133 4.55 -17.04 -1.17
C ARG A 133 3.31 -16.17 -0.95
N LEU A 134 3.03 -15.23 -1.86
CA LEU A 134 1.90 -14.31 -1.76
C LEU A 134 0.60 -14.91 -2.31
N HIS A 135 0.68 -15.99 -3.10
CA HIS A 135 -0.44 -16.57 -3.84
C HIS A 135 -1.69 -16.85 -2.98
N ASP A 136 -1.52 -17.48 -1.81
CA ASP A 136 -2.68 -17.92 -1.01
C ASP A 136 -3.05 -16.98 0.14
N LEU A 137 -2.45 -15.77 0.18
CA LEU A 137 -2.68 -14.83 1.27
C LEU A 137 -4.01 -14.09 1.17
N GLY A 138 -4.61 -14.02 -0.02
CA GLY A 138 -5.82 -13.26 -0.27
C GLY A 138 -5.56 -11.75 -0.38
N LEU A 139 -4.41 -11.39 -0.93
CA LEU A 139 -4.09 -10.02 -1.30
C LEU A 139 -4.92 -9.56 -2.49
N ASP A 140 -5.13 -8.26 -2.62
CA ASP A 140 -5.83 -7.64 -3.74
C ASP A 140 -4.86 -7.08 -4.78
N TYR A 141 -3.69 -6.58 -4.39
CA TYR A 141 -2.78 -5.89 -5.30
C TYR A 141 -1.32 -5.87 -4.85
N LEU A 142 -0.46 -5.56 -5.80
CA LEU A 142 0.96 -5.24 -5.60
C LEU A 142 1.25 -3.84 -6.16
N LYS A 143 1.99 -3.03 -5.43
CA LYS A 143 2.58 -1.78 -5.92
C LYS A 143 4.06 -1.98 -6.23
N VAL A 144 4.42 -1.81 -7.48
CA VAL A 144 5.78 -2.01 -7.97
C VAL A 144 6.63 -0.78 -7.69
N ASP A 145 7.78 -1.00 -7.04
CA ASP A 145 8.72 0.06 -6.65
C ASP A 145 9.13 0.95 -7.83
N GLY A 146 9.13 2.26 -7.60
CA GLY A 146 9.44 3.26 -8.60
C GLY A 146 10.84 3.14 -9.21
N SER A 147 11.77 2.40 -8.59
CA SER A 147 13.10 2.14 -9.17
C SER A 147 13.04 1.30 -10.44
N PHE A 148 12.01 0.47 -10.62
CA PHE A 148 11.77 -0.29 -11.85
C PHE A 148 11.00 0.51 -12.90
N ILE A 149 10.31 1.57 -12.49
CA ILE A 149 9.45 2.39 -13.33
C ILE A 149 10.23 3.54 -13.98
N ARG A 150 11.22 4.08 -13.24
CA ARG A 150 12.00 5.23 -13.72
C ARG A 150 12.76 4.92 -15.00
N GLY A 151 12.48 5.69 -16.07
CA GLY A 151 13.07 5.50 -17.40
C GLY A 151 12.61 4.21 -18.10
N LEU A 152 11.45 3.68 -17.72
CA LEU A 152 10.92 2.41 -18.23
C LEU A 152 10.77 2.41 -19.75
N ASP A 153 10.39 3.54 -20.34
CA ASP A 153 10.24 3.71 -21.79
C ASP A 153 11.53 3.44 -22.58
N GLN A 154 12.70 3.58 -21.95
CA GLN A 154 14.02 3.32 -22.55
C GLN A 154 14.70 2.03 -22.03
N ASN A 155 14.09 1.32 -21.08
CA ASN A 155 14.70 0.16 -20.41
C ASN A 155 14.00 -1.15 -20.78
N ILE A 156 14.46 -1.79 -21.87
CA ILE A 156 13.91 -3.07 -22.36
C ILE A 156 13.99 -4.18 -21.30
N GLY A 157 15.07 -4.21 -20.50
CA GLY A 157 15.22 -5.19 -19.42
C GLY A 157 14.12 -5.07 -18.39
N ASN A 158 13.85 -3.84 -17.90
CA ASN A 158 12.76 -3.58 -16.97
C ASN A 158 11.39 -3.84 -17.62
N GLN A 159 11.20 -3.49 -18.90
CA GLN A 159 9.95 -3.79 -19.61
C GLN A 159 9.67 -5.30 -19.65
N THR A 160 10.69 -6.10 -19.99
CA THR A 160 10.55 -7.56 -20.03
C THR A 160 10.24 -8.15 -18.66
N PHE A 161 10.97 -7.68 -17.63
CA PHE A 161 10.74 -8.10 -16.25
C PHE A 161 9.33 -7.76 -15.78
N LEU A 162 8.89 -6.52 -15.96
CA LEU A 162 7.59 -6.04 -15.52
C LEU A 162 6.43 -6.69 -16.27
N LYS A 163 6.62 -7.02 -17.55
CA LYS A 163 5.64 -7.80 -18.33
C LYS A 163 5.45 -9.20 -17.74
N GLY A 164 6.57 -9.86 -17.37
CA GLY A 164 6.51 -11.15 -16.67
C GLY A 164 5.82 -11.04 -15.32
N LEU A 165 6.19 -10.01 -14.53
CA LEU A 165 5.60 -9.75 -13.23
C LEU A 165 4.09 -9.56 -13.32
N SER A 166 3.60 -8.68 -14.22
CA SER A 166 2.15 -8.44 -14.38
C SER A 166 1.40 -9.71 -14.77
N THR A 167 1.99 -10.50 -15.67
CA THR A 167 1.37 -11.77 -16.10
C THR A 167 1.24 -12.76 -14.93
N ILE A 168 2.28 -12.90 -14.10
CA ILE A 168 2.26 -13.80 -12.95
C ILE A 168 1.29 -13.29 -11.89
N ALA A 169 1.32 -11.99 -11.56
CA ALA A 169 0.44 -11.38 -10.58
C ALA A 169 -1.04 -11.56 -10.97
N HIS A 170 -1.40 -11.28 -12.22
CA HIS A 170 -2.75 -11.50 -12.73
C HIS A 170 -3.14 -12.99 -12.71
N GLY A 171 -2.18 -13.89 -12.99
CA GLY A 171 -2.41 -15.34 -12.92
C GLY A 171 -2.79 -15.85 -11.53
N ILE A 172 -2.43 -15.10 -10.48
CA ILE A 172 -2.79 -15.37 -9.09
C ILE A 172 -3.85 -14.39 -8.53
N GLY A 173 -4.50 -13.60 -9.41
CA GLY A 173 -5.63 -12.74 -9.06
C GLY A 173 -5.27 -11.39 -8.45
N LEU A 174 -4.00 -10.94 -8.55
CA LEU A 174 -3.55 -9.65 -8.01
C LEU A 174 -3.59 -8.55 -9.07
N GLN A 175 -4.03 -7.35 -8.69
CA GLN A 175 -3.82 -6.13 -9.46
C GLN A 175 -2.39 -5.66 -9.34
N VAL A 176 -1.86 -5.00 -10.39
CA VAL A 176 -0.50 -4.46 -10.40
C VAL A 176 -0.54 -2.96 -10.63
N ILE A 177 0.00 -2.21 -9.67
CA ILE A 177 0.03 -0.75 -9.67
C ILE A 177 1.49 -0.28 -9.71
N ALA A 178 1.81 0.71 -10.53
CA ALA A 178 3.15 1.30 -10.59
C ALA A 178 3.27 2.48 -9.63
N GLU A 179 4.38 2.55 -8.90
CA GLU A 179 4.72 3.69 -8.04
C GLU A 179 5.67 4.67 -8.70
N GLY A 180 5.54 5.94 -8.33
CA GLY A 180 6.53 6.97 -8.64
C GLY A 180 6.68 7.29 -10.12
N VAL A 181 5.61 7.18 -10.90
CA VAL A 181 5.60 7.51 -12.33
C VAL A 181 5.84 9.01 -12.51
N THR A 182 6.85 9.38 -13.32
CA THR A 182 7.32 10.77 -13.47
C THR A 182 7.07 11.35 -14.85
N SER A 183 6.74 10.52 -15.85
CA SER A 183 6.55 10.98 -17.24
C SER A 183 5.38 10.29 -17.95
N ALA A 184 4.86 10.96 -19.00
CA ALA A 184 3.85 10.39 -19.87
C ALA A 184 4.37 9.18 -20.66
N ALA A 185 5.68 9.14 -20.99
CA ALA A 185 6.28 8.02 -21.68
C ALA A 185 6.30 6.75 -20.80
N GLU A 186 6.60 6.90 -19.50
CA GLU A 186 6.50 5.79 -18.53
C GLU A 186 5.05 5.30 -18.42
N LEU A 187 4.06 6.21 -18.33
CA LEU A 187 2.63 5.84 -18.30
C LEU A 187 2.21 5.03 -19.53
N GLN A 188 2.64 5.46 -20.71
CA GLN A 188 2.34 4.74 -21.95
C GLN A 188 2.95 3.35 -21.96
N ALA A 189 4.20 3.22 -21.53
CA ALA A 189 4.88 1.93 -21.43
C ALA A 189 4.15 0.99 -20.46
N LEU A 190 3.73 1.48 -19.30
CA LEU A 190 2.98 0.71 -18.30
C LEU A 190 1.66 0.15 -18.85
N GLY A 191 0.93 0.95 -19.64
CA GLY A 191 -0.29 0.49 -20.29
C GLY A 191 -0.06 -0.71 -21.22
N LEU A 192 1.08 -0.72 -21.97
CA LEU A 192 1.45 -1.84 -22.83
C LEU A 192 1.90 -3.09 -22.04
N LEU A 193 2.38 -2.91 -20.83
CA LEU A 193 2.84 -3.99 -19.96
C LEU A 193 1.71 -4.63 -19.14
N GLY A 194 0.49 -4.07 -19.18
CA GLY A 194 -0.68 -4.61 -18.52
C GLY A 194 -0.78 -4.22 -17.04
N PHE A 195 -0.31 -3.05 -16.66
CA PHE A 195 -0.53 -2.51 -15.32
C PHE A 195 -1.97 -2.00 -15.17
N ASP A 196 -2.57 -2.25 -14.00
CA ASP A 196 -3.95 -1.89 -13.70
C ASP A 196 -4.07 -0.44 -13.22
N GLY A 197 -2.97 0.12 -12.69
CA GLY A 197 -2.94 1.48 -12.18
C GLY A 197 -1.53 2.03 -12.03
N SER A 198 -1.47 3.32 -11.67
CA SER A 198 -0.22 4.01 -11.44
C SER A 198 -0.39 5.16 -10.44
N THR A 199 0.67 5.45 -9.69
CA THR A 199 0.78 6.60 -8.79
C THR A 199 2.05 7.38 -9.10
N GLY A 200 2.08 8.67 -8.80
CA GLY A 200 3.27 9.50 -8.97
C GLY A 200 2.97 10.86 -9.59
N PRO A 201 4.01 11.73 -9.73
CA PRO A 201 3.85 13.11 -10.19
C PRO A 201 3.26 13.27 -11.60
N ALA A 202 3.42 12.28 -12.48
CA ALA A 202 2.86 12.30 -13.83
C ALA A 202 1.41 11.82 -13.89
N VAL A 203 0.87 11.26 -12.80
CA VAL A 203 -0.51 10.80 -12.72
C VAL A 203 -1.39 11.96 -12.31
N GLN A 204 -2.13 12.52 -13.27
CA GLN A 204 -3.07 13.60 -12.98
C GLN A 204 -4.31 13.06 -12.30
N ASP A 205 -4.74 13.74 -11.24
CA ASP A 205 -6.06 13.52 -10.65
C ASP A 205 -7.10 13.98 -11.70
N PRO A 206 -8.02 13.12 -12.14
CA PRO A 206 -9.11 13.59 -12.98
C PRO A 206 -9.93 14.60 -12.16
N SER A 207 -9.87 15.87 -12.58
CA SER A 207 -10.64 16.99 -12.03
C SER A 207 -12.14 16.79 -12.18
#